data_01815d4f0d972f808973f3749f14f114
#
_entry.id   01815d4f0d972f808973f3749f14f114
#
_cell.length_a   1.000
_cell.length_b   1.000
_cell.length_c   1.000
_cell.angle_alpha   90.00
_cell.angle_beta   90.00
_cell.angle_gamma   90.00
#
_symmetry.space_group_name_H-M   'P 1'
#
loop_
_entity.id
_entity.type
_entity.pdbx_description
1 polymer ?
#
loop_
_entity_poly.entity_id
_entity_poly.type
_entity_poly.pdbx_seq_one_letter_code
_entity_poly.pdbx_strand_id
1 'polypeptide(L)'
;NGRGPVLYATEIEAAEKPEIPENTNYEGYTFRILTRPGMRLDEVYAEEANGDILSDSIHKRNREVEDKLGIKFDFIVSSSDYETDGLSPILAGEDEYDAISTCGRSSFVYAQNKAVMNIFDVPYIDLDKSWWNEDIADSLSINEKLYGVSGDISYATLDSSFGVVFNKKLFDDYGLEYPYEMVLDGTWVYDKFETYARSI
;
A
#
# COMPACT_ATOMS: atom_id res chain seq x y z
N ASN A 1 3.27 30.69 19.93
CA ASN A 1 3.08 30.44 18.50
C ASN A 1 4.07 29.39 18.00
N GLY A 2 4.02 28.18 18.58
CA GLY A 2 4.82 27.05 18.11
C GLY A 2 4.08 26.35 16.98
N ARG A 3 4.43 26.63 15.74
CA ARG A 3 4.12 25.71 14.65
C ARG A 3 5.10 24.55 14.79
N GLY A 4 4.58 23.32 14.95
CA GLY A 4 5.41 22.13 14.85
C GLY A 4 6.14 22.09 13.50
N PRO A 5 7.15 21.19 13.34
CA PRO A 5 7.91 21.12 12.10
C PRO A 5 6.93 20.93 10.94
N VAL A 6 6.90 21.91 10.04
CA VAL A 6 6.19 21.75 8.77
C VAL A 6 7.10 20.88 7.92
N LEU A 7 6.70 19.67 7.65
CA LEU A 7 7.33 18.86 6.62
C LEU A 7 7.05 19.57 5.29
N TYR A 8 8.04 20.30 4.81
CA TYR A 8 8.02 20.77 3.43
C TYR A 8 8.19 19.54 2.55
N ALA A 9 7.22 19.28 1.68
CA ALA A 9 7.48 18.39 0.57
C ALA A 9 8.69 18.97 -0.18
N THR A 10 9.83 18.29 -0.11
CA THR A 10 10.97 18.55 -1.00
C THR A 10 10.45 18.47 -2.42
N GLU A 11 10.92 19.38 -3.29
CA GLU A 11 10.62 19.30 -4.72
C GLU A 11 10.81 17.85 -5.15
N ILE A 12 9.74 17.25 -5.68
CA ILE A 12 9.80 15.91 -6.23
C ILE A 12 10.77 16.02 -7.41
N GLU A 13 11.97 15.47 -7.28
CA GLU A 13 12.88 15.26 -8.41
C GLU A 13 12.08 14.63 -9.53
N ALA A 14 12.37 14.99 -10.77
CA ALA A 14 11.59 14.60 -11.95
C ALA A 14 11.20 13.12 -11.84
N ALA A 15 9.89 12.86 -11.76
CA ALA A 15 9.35 11.57 -11.39
C ALA A 15 10.05 10.46 -12.17
N GLU A 16 10.67 9.53 -11.46
CA GLU A 16 11.24 8.33 -12.04
C GLU A 16 10.19 7.65 -12.93
N LYS A 17 10.62 7.05 -14.01
CA LYS A 17 9.72 6.36 -14.92
C LYS A 17 9.97 4.85 -14.87
N PRO A 18 8.92 4.03 -14.96
CA PRO A 18 9.09 2.60 -15.10
C PRO A 18 9.80 2.28 -16.43
N GLU A 19 10.69 1.29 -16.42
CA GLU A 19 11.44 0.82 -17.59
C GLU A 19 10.58 -0.12 -18.45
N ILE A 20 9.45 0.39 -18.94
CA ILE A 20 8.58 -0.35 -19.86
C ILE A 20 9.00 -0.03 -21.30
N PRO A 21 9.21 -1.02 -22.16
CA PRO A 21 9.57 -0.78 -23.57
C PRO A 21 8.60 0.17 -24.27
N GLU A 22 9.15 1.10 -25.05
CA GLU A 22 8.32 2.00 -25.84
C GLU A 22 7.44 1.18 -26.82
N ASN A 23 6.21 1.63 -27.01
CA ASN A 23 5.19 0.96 -27.82
C ASN A 23 4.69 -0.41 -27.31
N THR A 24 4.87 -0.71 -26.02
CA THR A 24 4.20 -1.86 -25.39
C THR A 24 2.69 -1.70 -25.52
N ASN A 25 2.02 -2.69 -26.12
CA ASN A 25 0.57 -2.73 -26.28
C ASN A 25 0.10 -4.18 -26.22
N TYR A 26 -0.88 -4.44 -25.36
CA TYR A 26 -1.45 -5.76 -25.11
C TYR A 26 -2.78 -6.00 -25.84
N GLU A 27 -3.11 -5.18 -26.86
CA GLU A 27 -4.23 -5.38 -27.80
C GLU A 27 -5.60 -5.55 -27.11
N GLY A 28 -5.83 -4.87 -26.00
CA GLY A 28 -7.09 -4.93 -25.25
C GLY A 28 -7.18 -6.08 -24.26
N TYR A 29 -6.04 -6.68 -23.87
CA TYR A 29 -6.01 -7.73 -22.85
C TYR A 29 -6.72 -7.27 -21.58
N THR A 30 -7.56 -8.14 -21.02
CA THR A 30 -8.21 -7.88 -19.72
C THR A 30 -7.31 -8.37 -18.59
N PHE A 31 -6.76 -7.43 -17.83
CA PHE A 31 -5.92 -7.72 -16.66
C PHE A 31 -6.80 -7.84 -15.42
N ARG A 32 -6.90 -9.07 -14.91
CA ARG A 32 -7.83 -9.46 -13.84
C ARG A 32 -7.15 -9.39 -12.49
N ILE A 33 -7.71 -8.60 -11.59
CA ILE A 33 -7.15 -8.40 -10.25
C ILE A 33 -8.17 -8.84 -9.21
N LEU A 34 -7.87 -9.92 -8.48
CA LEU A 34 -8.65 -10.26 -7.30
C LEU A 34 -8.37 -9.25 -6.20
N THR A 35 -9.40 -8.65 -5.63
CA THR A 35 -9.30 -7.67 -4.56
C THR A 35 -10.27 -7.94 -3.42
N ARG A 36 -9.95 -7.41 -2.26
CA ARG A 36 -10.81 -7.49 -1.08
C ARG A 36 -11.96 -6.49 -1.18
N PRO A 37 -13.14 -6.79 -0.58
CA PRO A 37 -14.30 -5.91 -0.62
C PRO A 37 -14.12 -4.65 0.24
N GLY A 38 -15.05 -3.69 0.03
CA GLY A 38 -15.17 -2.46 0.79
C GLY A 38 -14.02 -1.50 0.53
N MET A 39 -13.58 -0.77 1.54
CA MET A 39 -12.53 0.25 1.42
C MET A 39 -11.21 -0.29 0.82
N ARG A 40 -10.99 -1.60 0.80
CA ARG A 40 -9.81 -2.21 0.17
C ARG A 40 -9.93 -2.28 -1.35
N LEU A 41 -11.15 -2.31 -1.88
CA LEU A 41 -11.40 -2.07 -3.30
C LEU A 41 -11.13 -0.60 -3.65
N ASP A 42 -11.62 0.32 -2.83
CA ASP A 42 -11.49 1.77 -3.07
C ASP A 42 -10.02 2.25 -3.15
N GLU A 43 -9.07 1.51 -2.58
CA GLU A 43 -7.63 1.79 -2.69
C GLU A 43 -7.07 1.63 -4.11
N VAL A 44 -7.67 0.78 -4.92
CA VAL A 44 -7.15 0.39 -6.24
C VAL A 44 -8.12 0.67 -7.38
N TYR A 45 -9.40 0.84 -7.10
CA TYR A 45 -10.46 0.99 -8.09
C TYR A 45 -11.41 2.14 -7.77
N ALA A 46 -11.77 2.90 -8.80
CA ALA A 46 -12.87 3.83 -8.81
C ALA A 46 -13.56 3.75 -10.18
N GLU A 47 -14.87 3.53 -10.18
CA GLU A 47 -15.67 3.32 -11.39
C GLU A 47 -15.71 4.57 -12.27
N GLU A 48 -15.90 5.74 -11.64
CA GLU A 48 -16.00 7.03 -12.32
C GLU A 48 -15.42 8.15 -11.45
N ALA A 49 -15.13 9.28 -12.08
CA ALA A 49 -14.80 10.51 -11.37
C ALA A 49 -16.08 11.10 -10.75
N ASN A 50 -16.06 11.36 -9.44
CA ASN A 50 -17.21 11.80 -8.66
C ASN A 50 -16.99 13.10 -7.88
N GLY A 51 -15.79 13.72 -8.02
CA GLY A 51 -15.38 14.94 -7.33
C GLY A 51 -14.63 14.69 -6.01
N ASP A 52 -14.46 13.46 -5.58
CA ASP A 52 -13.55 13.09 -4.50
C ASP A 52 -12.13 12.99 -5.02
N ILE A 53 -11.19 13.68 -4.37
CA ILE A 53 -9.81 13.81 -4.85
C ILE A 53 -9.10 12.46 -4.97
N LEU A 54 -9.30 11.56 -4.01
CA LEU A 54 -8.66 10.24 -4.03
C LEU A 54 -9.27 9.35 -5.10
N SER A 55 -10.60 9.27 -5.13
CA SER A 55 -11.34 8.49 -6.11
C SER A 55 -11.02 8.93 -7.54
N ASP A 56 -11.04 10.24 -7.81
CA ASP A 56 -10.72 10.82 -9.12
C ASP A 56 -9.27 10.52 -9.55
N SER A 57 -8.34 10.56 -8.58
CA SER A 57 -6.93 10.25 -8.84
C SER A 57 -6.72 8.77 -9.19
N ILE A 58 -7.41 7.86 -8.49
CA ILE A 58 -7.37 6.42 -8.75
C ILE A 58 -7.97 6.11 -10.12
N HIS A 59 -9.15 6.67 -10.41
CA HIS A 59 -9.79 6.52 -11.71
C HIS A 59 -8.87 6.98 -12.84
N LYS A 60 -8.32 8.19 -12.72
CA LYS A 60 -7.39 8.76 -13.70
C LYS A 60 -6.15 7.88 -13.91
N ARG A 61 -5.49 7.47 -12.82
CA ARG A 61 -4.33 6.57 -12.88
C ARG A 61 -4.64 5.28 -13.65
N ASN A 62 -5.77 4.64 -13.33
CA ASN A 62 -6.15 3.38 -13.98
C ASN A 62 -6.40 3.59 -15.48
N ARG A 63 -7.10 4.66 -15.87
CA ARG A 63 -7.31 5.00 -17.28
C ARG A 63 -6.01 5.27 -18.03
N GLU A 64 -5.08 6.02 -17.42
CA GLU A 64 -3.78 6.30 -18.02
C GLU A 64 -2.96 5.01 -18.27
N VAL A 65 -3.02 4.05 -17.35
CA VAL A 65 -2.34 2.77 -17.52
C VAL A 65 -3.01 1.92 -18.60
N GLU A 66 -4.34 1.85 -18.61
CA GLU A 66 -5.11 1.14 -19.64
C GLU A 66 -4.79 1.68 -21.05
N ASP A 67 -4.84 3.00 -21.20
CA ASP A 67 -4.57 3.66 -22.48
C ASP A 67 -3.09 3.45 -22.92
N LYS A 68 -2.16 3.55 -21.98
CA LYS A 68 -0.72 3.41 -22.27
C LYS A 68 -0.35 2.00 -22.70
N LEU A 69 -0.93 0.98 -22.05
CA LEU A 69 -0.56 -0.41 -22.28
C LEU A 69 -1.55 -1.15 -23.20
N GLY A 70 -2.65 -0.54 -23.59
CA GLY A 70 -3.69 -1.18 -24.39
C GLY A 70 -4.34 -2.35 -23.65
N ILE A 71 -4.61 -2.20 -22.35
CA ILE A 71 -5.28 -3.21 -21.52
C ILE A 71 -6.63 -2.70 -21.02
N LYS A 72 -7.38 -3.58 -20.37
CA LYS A 72 -8.53 -3.26 -19.53
C LYS A 72 -8.34 -3.88 -18.16
N PHE A 73 -8.58 -3.12 -17.09
CA PHE A 73 -8.63 -3.68 -15.75
C PHE A 73 -9.99 -4.31 -15.48
N ASP A 74 -9.97 -5.49 -14.87
CA ASP A 74 -11.13 -6.14 -14.28
C ASP A 74 -10.84 -6.43 -12.79
N PHE A 75 -11.53 -5.72 -11.91
CA PHE A 75 -11.37 -5.86 -10.46
C PHE A 75 -12.43 -6.83 -9.93
N ILE A 76 -12.00 -8.05 -9.67
CA ILE A 76 -12.86 -9.13 -9.16
C ILE A 76 -12.89 -9.03 -7.63
N VAL A 77 -14.06 -8.75 -7.08
CA VAL A 77 -14.22 -8.56 -5.64
C VAL A 77 -14.47 -9.91 -4.96
N SER A 78 -13.55 -10.27 -4.08
CA SER A 78 -13.66 -11.50 -3.28
C SER A 78 -14.79 -11.43 -2.26
N SER A 79 -15.17 -12.59 -1.72
CA SER A 79 -15.99 -12.70 -0.52
C SER A 79 -15.23 -12.27 0.74
N SER A 80 -15.79 -12.50 1.91
CA SER A 80 -15.07 -12.30 3.17
C SER A 80 -13.91 -13.29 3.37
N ASP A 81 -13.92 -14.42 2.67
CA ASP A 81 -12.85 -15.43 2.68
C ASP A 81 -11.97 -15.30 1.42
N TYR A 82 -11.35 -14.13 1.29
CA TYR A 82 -10.52 -13.77 0.13
C TYR A 82 -9.28 -14.66 -0.05
N GLU A 83 -8.83 -15.34 0.99
CA GLU A 83 -7.72 -16.30 0.88
C GLU A 83 -8.16 -17.56 0.13
N THR A 84 -9.31 -18.14 0.51
CA THR A 84 -9.88 -19.30 -0.18
C THR A 84 -10.32 -18.94 -1.60
N ASP A 85 -10.94 -17.79 -1.80
CA ASP A 85 -11.38 -17.32 -3.12
C ASP A 85 -10.21 -17.23 -4.12
N GLY A 86 -9.05 -16.74 -3.65
CA GLY A 86 -7.86 -16.69 -4.49
C GLY A 86 -7.15 -18.02 -4.66
N LEU A 87 -7.06 -18.84 -3.59
CA LEU A 87 -6.33 -20.11 -3.63
C LEU A 87 -7.03 -21.20 -4.43
N SER A 88 -8.36 -21.33 -4.25
CA SER A 88 -9.09 -22.46 -4.82
C SER A 88 -8.99 -22.58 -6.33
N PRO A 89 -9.21 -21.52 -7.13
CA PRO A 89 -9.04 -21.57 -8.59
C PRO A 89 -7.60 -21.85 -8.98
N ILE A 90 -6.63 -21.20 -8.35
CA ILE A 90 -5.21 -21.38 -8.67
C ILE A 90 -4.77 -22.83 -8.44
N LEU A 91 -5.15 -23.43 -7.31
CA LEU A 91 -4.83 -24.82 -7.00
C LEU A 91 -5.57 -25.82 -7.89
N ALA A 92 -6.73 -25.45 -8.40
CA ALA A 92 -7.45 -26.21 -9.41
C ALA A 92 -6.84 -26.11 -10.82
N GLY A 93 -5.87 -25.21 -11.01
CA GLY A 93 -5.24 -24.94 -12.30
C GLY A 93 -6.08 -24.06 -13.22
N GLU A 94 -7.00 -23.30 -12.66
CA GLU A 94 -7.84 -22.35 -13.37
C GLU A 94 -7.10 -21.01 -13.55
N ASP A 95 -7.30 -20.38 -14.68
CA ASP A 95 -6.70 -19.09 -15.05
C ASP A 95 -7.72 -17.97 -14.84
N GLU A 96 -7.98 -17.64 -13.58
CA GLU A 96 -8.99 -16.62 -13.24
C GLU A 96 -8.39 -15.25 -12.94
N TYR A 97 -7.14 -15.18 -12.43
CA TYR A 97 -6.52 -13.96 -11.97
C TYR A 97 -5.11 -13.79 -12.51
N ASP A 98 -4.74 -12.56 -12.85
CA ASP A 98 -3.39 -12.16 -13.22
C ASP A 98 -2.62 -11.58 -12.03
N ALA A 99 -3.36 -10.95 -11.09
CA ALA A 99 -2.78 -10.41 -9.85
C ALA A 99 -3.78 -10.51 -8.69
N ILE A 100 -3.24 -10.41 -7.47
CA ILE A 100 -4.05 -10.42 -6.23
C ILE A 100 -3.66 -9.22 -5.38
N SER A 101 -4.63 -8.35 -5.09
CA SER A 101 -4.52 -7.27 -4.12
C SER A 101 -4.96 -7.76 -2.75
N THR A 102 -3.99 -8.00 -1.85
CA THR A 102 -4.27 -8.61 -0.54
C THR A 102 -3.43 -7.97 0.57
N CYS A 103 -3.53 -8.47 1.80
CA CYS A 103 -2.69 -8.01 2.90
C CYS A 103 -1.40 -8.85 3.02
N GLY A 104 -0.36 -8.28 3.68
CA GLY A 104 0.93 -8.96 3.84
C GLY A 104 0.82 -10.35 4.46
N ARG A 105 -0.08 -10.57 5.42
CA ARG A 105 -0.31 -11.90 6.00
C ARG A 105 -0.73 -12.93 4.93
N SER A 106 -1.66 -12.56 4.08
CA SER A 106 -2.19 -13.47 3.07
C SER A 106 -1.20 -13.75 1.95
N SER A 107 -0.26 -12.84 1.67
CA SER A 107 0.82 -13.10 0.70
C SER A 107 1.64 -14.33 1.11
N PHE A 108 1.88 -14.53 2.41
CA PHE A 108 2.55 -15.74 2.90
C PHE A 108 1.70 -17.00 2.75
N VAL A 109 0.38 -16.90 2.92
CA VAL A 109 -0.53 -18.05 2.69
C VAL A 109 -0.47 -18.47 1.21
N TYR A 110 -0.52 -17.53 0.29
CA TYR A 110 -0.36 -17.81 -1.13
C TYR A 110 1.03 -18.39 -1.46
N ALA A 111 2.08 -17.85 -0.88
CA ALA A 111 3.46 -18.32 -1.07
C ALA A 111 3.65 -19.77 -0.57
N GLN A 112 3.14 -20.10 0.61
CA GLN A 112 3.20 -21.46 1.18
C GLN A 112 2.50 -22.50 0.29
N ASN A 113 1.44 -22.09 -0.39
CA ASN A 113 0.69 -22.93 -1.32
C ASN A 113 1.28 -22.89 -2.76
N LYS A 114 2.38 -22.17 -2.99
CA LYS A 114 3.01 -21.98 -4.31
C LYS A 114 2.06 -21.38 -5.36
N ALA A 115 1.13 -20.57 -4.89
CA ALA A 115 0.08 -19.97 -5.71
C ALA A 115 0.50 -18.64 -6.35
N VAL A 116 1.65 -18.09 -5.98
CA VAL A 116 2.17 -16.81 -6.48
C VAL A 116 3.63 -16.92 -6.86
N MET A 117 4.04 -16.08 -7.80
CA MET A 117 5.42 -15.99 -8.29
C MET A 117 6.31 -15.24 -7.28
N ASN A 118 7.60 -15.52 -7.33
CA ASN A 118 8.59 -14.67 -6.68
C ASN A 118 8.67 -13.33 -7.43
N ILE A 119 8.50 -12.24 -6.73
CA ILE A 119 8.49 -10.88 -7.30
C ILE A 119 9.82 -10.54 -7.99
N PHE A 120 10.95 -11.04 -7.46
CA PHE A 120 12.25 -10.84 -8.09
C PHE A 120 12.37 -11.48 -9.49
N ASP A 121 11.51 -12.44 -9.83
CA ASP A 121 11.46 -13.07 -11.14
C ASP A 121 10.48 -12.38 -12.12
N VAL A 122 9.73 -11.35 -11.63
CA VAL A 122 8.75 -10.64 -12.47
C VAL A 122 9.47 -9.52 -13.23
N PRO A 123 9.45 -9.53 -14.57
CA PRO A 123 10.13 -8.53 -15.36
C PRO A 123 9.56 -7.13 -15.13
N TYR A 124 10.39 -6.13 -15.25
CA TYR A 124 10.05 -4.68 -15.09
C TYR A 124 9.60 -4.25 -13.71
N ILE A 125 9.68 -5.11 -12.69
CA ILE A 125 9.56 -4.71 -11.30
C ILE A 125 10.97 -4.42 -10.78
N ASP A 126 11.29 -3.15 -10.66
CA ASP A 126 12.53 -2.65 -10.09
C ASP A 126 12.20 -2.08 -8.69
N LEU A 127 12.58 -2.80 -7.65
CA LEU A 127 12.24 -2.46 -6.27
C LEU A 127 13.08 -1.32 -5.69
N ASP A 128 14.13 -0.89 -6.39
CA ASP A 128 14.94 0.28 -6.03
C ASP A 128 14.25 1.60 -6.37
N LYS A 129 13.09 1.54 -7.05
CA LYS A 129 12.32 2.73 -7.40
C LYS A 129 11.56 3.31 -6.21
N SER A 130 11.51 4.64 -6.15
CA SER A 130 10.96 5.39 -5.02
C SER A 130 9.48 5.13 -4.69
N TRP A 131 8.72 4.58 -5.62
CA TRP A 131 7.31 4.20 -5.37
C TRP A 131 7.11 2.86 -4.68
N TRP A 132 8.16 2.07 -4.49
CA TRP A 132 8.11 0.86 -3.67
C TRP A 132 8.49 1.16 -2.22
N ASN A 133 7.93 0.41 -1.29
CA ASN A 133 8.34 0.48 0.10
C ASN A 133 9.48 -0.52 0.36
N GLU A 134 10.71 -0.01 0.37
CA GLU A 134 11.94 -0.81 0.55
C GLU A 134 11.94 -1.55 1.89
N ASP A 135 11.57 -0.88 2.99
CA ASP A 135 11.52 -1.49 4.33
C ASP A 135 10.58 -2.70 4.39
N ILE A 136 9.45 -2.62 3.67
CA ILE A 136 8.49 -3.73 3.57
C ILE A 136 9.07 -4.84 2.70
N ALA A 137 9.68 -4.53 1.57
CA ALA A 137 10.28 -5.52 0.69
C ALA A 137 11.37 -6.32 1.41
N ASP A 138 12.25 -5.64 2.13
CA ASP A 138 13.32 -6.26 2.94
C ASP A 138 12.75 -7.12 4.06
N SER A 139 11.78 -6.60 4.81
CA SER A 139 11.17 -7.30 5.94
C SER A 139 10.37 -8.55 5.54
N LEU A 140 9.80 -8.58 4.34
CA LEU A 140 9.00 -9.69 3.82
C LEU A 140 9.83 -10.68 2.99
N SER A 141 11.08 -10.36 2.68
CA SER A 141 11.98 -11.25 1.94
C SER A 141 12.45 -12.42 2.80
N ILE A 142 12.29 -13.64 2.30
CA ILE A 142 12.73 -14.87 2.98
C ILE A 142 13.54 -15.71 2.01
N ASN A 143 14.80 -16.01 2.34
CA ASN A 143 15.70 -16.79 1.50
C ASN A 143 15.77 -16.26 0.05
N GLU A 144 15.99 -14.97 -0.10
CA GLU A 144 16.09 -14.30 -1.41
C GLU A 144 14.82 -14.42 -2.27
N LYS A 145 13.66 -14.53 -1.64
CA LYS A 145 12.35 -14.58 -2.30
C LYS A 145 11.37 -13.61 -1.66
N LEU A 146 10.64 -12.91 -2.49
CA LEU A 146 9.60 -11.97 -2.12
C LEU A 146 8.31 -12.33 -2.85
N TYR A 147 7.20 -12.45 -2.13
CA TYR A 147 5.93 -12.89 -2.69
C TYR A 147 4.81 -11.84 -2.65
N GLY A 148 5.15 -10.64 -2.30
CA GLY A 148 4.25 -9.50 -2.32
C GLY A 148 5.00 -8.20 -2.10
N VAL A 149 4.52 -7.14 -2.69
CA VAL A 149 5.10 -5.78 -2.59
C VAL A 149 4.03 -4.79 -2.16
N SER A 150 4.47 -3.70 -1.58
CA SER A 150 3.63 -2.55 -1.25
C SER A 150 4.34 -1.26 -1.67
N GLY A 151 3.57 -0.23 -1.92
CA GLY A 151 4.09 1.05 -2.36
C GLY A 151 2.96 2.01 -2.73
N ASP A 152 3.23 2.98 -3.59
CA ASP A 152 2.31 4.04 -3.99
C ASP A 152 1.11 3.57 -4.82
N ILE A 153 1.02 2.28 -5.11
CA ILE A 153 -0.16 1.67 -5.76
C ILE A 153 -1.41 1.80 -4.89
N SER A 154 -1.24 1.88 -3.57
CA SER A 154 -2.34 1.99 -2.61
C SER A 154 -1.98 2.98 -1.51
N TYR A 155 -2.96 3.79 -1.10
CA TYR A 155 -2.82 4.68 0.06
C TYR A 155 -2.97 3.95 1.41
N ALA A 156 -3.16 2.64 1.41
CA ALA A 156 -3.36 1.83 2.62
C ALA A 156 -2.24 2.00 3.64
N THR A 157 -1.00 2.20 3.20
CA THR A 157 0.14 2.43 4.08
C THR A 157 -0.06 3.69 4.94
N LEU A 158 -0.65 4.74 4.38
CA LEU A 158 -0.97 5.96 5.10
C LEU A 158 -2.25 5.82 5.94
N ASP A 159 -3.31 5.27 5.35
CA ASP A 159 -4.62 5.08 5.98
C ASP A 159 -4.54 4.14 7.20
N SER A 160 -3.71 3.11 7.11
CA SER A 160 -3.51 2.12 8.18
C SER A 160 -2.37 2.48 9.15
N SER A 161 -1.85 3.70 9.11
CA SER A 161 -0.83 4.14 10.04
C SER A 161 -1.38 4.31 11.45
N PHE A 162 -0.73 3.69 12.43
CA PHE A 162 -1.07 3.84 13.82
C PHE A 162 -0.29 5.01 14.42
N GLY A 163 -1.00 5.86 15.17
CA GLY A 163 -0.38 7.00 15.83
C GLY A 163 -0.98 7.25 17.21
N VAL A 164 -0.21 7.90 18.05
CA VAL A 164 -0.71 8.40 19.34
C VAL A 164 -1.11 9.86 19.17
N VAL A 165 -2.38 10.14 19.37
CA VAL A 165 -2.90 11.50 19.41
C VAL A 165 -3.11 11.92 20.86
N PHE A 166 -2.82 13.19 21.18
CA PHE A 166 -3.01 13.71 22.52
C PHE A 166 -3.68 15.08 22.50
N ASN A 167 -4.42 15.39 23.56
CA ASN A 167 -5.08 16.67 23.73
C ASN A 167 -4.10 17.68 24.35
N LYS A 168 -3.64 18.65 23.56
CA LYS A 168 -2.68 19.68 24.00
C LYS A 168 -3.18 20.47 25.19
N LYS A 169 -4.50 20.79 25.24
CA LYS A 169 -5.07 21.52 26.36
C LYS A 169 -4.96 20.72 27.67
N LEU A 170 -5.18 19.41 27.64
CA LEU A 170 -4.97 18.56 28.81
C LEU A 170 -3.51 18.59 29.29
N PHE A 171 -2.58 18.50 28.34
CA PHE A 171 -1.16 18.57 28.66
C PHE A 171 -0.81 19.91 29.33
N ASP A 172 -1.32 21.02 28.81
CA ASP A 172 -1.14 22.35 29.41
C ASP A 172 -1.77 22.45 30.82
N ASP A 173 -3.01 21.96 30.99
CA ASP A 173 -3.74 21.99 32.24
C ASP A 173 -3.04 21.14 33.34
N TYR A 174 -2.37 20.06 32.98
CA TYR A 174 -1.64 19.19 33.91
C TYR A 174 -0.13 19.49 33.97
N GLY A 175 0.34 20.51 33.24
CA GLY A 175 1.74 20.92 33.24
C GLY A 175 2.68 19.86 32.66
N LEU A 176 2.20 19.07 31.71
CA LEU A 176 2.96 18.03 31.04
C LEU A 176 3.71 18.58 29.82
N GLU A 177 4.94 18.13 29.63
CA GLU A 177 5.71 18.44 28.43
C GLU A 177 5.14 17.71 27.22
N TYR A 178 5.08 18.38 26.05
CA TYR A 178 4.67 17.72 24.82
C TYR A 178 5.71 16.69 24.38
N PRO A 179 5.29 15.51 23.88
CA PRO A 179 6.22 14.41 23.60
C PRO A 179 7.08 14.59 22.33
N TYR A 180 7.01 15.71 21.64
CA TYR A 180 7.67 15.91 20.35
C TYR A 180 9.18 15.68 20.38
N GLU A 181 9.88 16.31 21.34
CA GLU A 181 11.34 16.17 21.45
C GLU A 181 11.71 14.74 21.83
N MET A 182 10.95 14.10 22.72
CA MET A 182 11.16 12.72 23.11
C MET A 182 10.96 11.74 21.95
N VAL A 183 10.07 12.04 21.02
CA VAL A 183 9.90 11.24 19.79
C VAL A 183 11.09 11.44 18.87
N LEU A 184 11.55 12.67 18.68
CA LEU A 184 12.66 13.01 17.79
C LEU A 184 14.01 12.46 18.28
N ASP A 185 14.23 12.43 19.58
CA ASP A 185 15.46 11.92 20.19
C ASP A 185 15.41 10.41 20.54
N GLY A 186 14.29 9.75 20.24
CA GLY A 186 14.11 8.30 20.46
C GLY A 186 13.89 7.91 21.92
N THR A 187 13.61 8.87 22.84
CA THR A 187 13.34 8.58 24.27
C THR A 187 11.86 8.36 24.56
N TRP A 188 10.98 8.51 23.57
CA TRP A 188 9.58 8.18 23.66
C TRP A 188 9.37 6.66 23.67
N VAL A 189 9.26 6.09 24.86
CA VAL A 189 9.09 4.64 25.11
C VAL A 189 7.77 4.40 25.86
N TYR A 190 7.35 3.12 25.92
CA TYR A 190 6.09 2.73 26.54
C TYR A 190 5.94 3.24 27.99
N ASP A 191 7.01 3.19 28.79
CA ASP A 191 7.00 3.66 30.18
C ASP A 191 6.70 5.18 30.27
N LYS A 192 7.18 5.96 29.29
CA LYS A 192 6.86 7.37 29.19
C LYS A 192 5.39 7.59 28.85
N PHE A 193 4.89 6.85 27.85
CA PHE A 193 3.46 6.88 27.52
C PHE A 193 2.59 6.54 28.72
N GLU A 194 2.92 5.47 29.46
CA GLU A 194 2.19 5.08 30.69
C GLU A 194 2.25 6.16 31.75
N THR A 195 3.41 6.78 31.96
CA THR A 195 3.59 7.88 32.91
C THR A 195 2.64 9.05 32.58
N TYR A 196 2.59 9.46 31.32
CA TYR A 196 1.69 10.53 30.87
C TYR A 196 0.22 10.15 31.04
N ALA A 197 -0.15 8.93 30.61
CA ALA A 197 -1.52 8.44 30.75
C ALA A 197 -2.00 8.34 32.19
N ARG A 198 -1.11 8.10 33.14
CA ARG A 198 -1.43 8.06 34.57
C ARG A 198 -1.44 9.44 35.24
N SER A 199 -0.86 10.44 34.59
CA SER A 199 -0.79 11.81 35.12
C SER A 199 -2.04 12.64 34.84
N ILE A 200 -2.88 12.19 33.93
CA ILE A 200 -4.14 12.77 33.50
C ILE A 200 -5.30 11.97 34.11
#